data_843ff292648c6f4a4e4cbf775f1c08da
#
_entry.id   843ff292648c6f4a4e4cbf775f1c08da
#
_cell.length_a   1.000
_cell.length_b   1.000
_cell.length_c   1.000
_cell.angle_alpha   90.00
_cell.angle_beta   90.00
_cell.angle_gamma   90.00
#
_symmetry.space_group_name_H-M   'P 1'
#
loop_
_entity.id
_entity.type
_entity.pdbx_description
1 polymer ?
#
loop_
_entity_poly.entity_id
_entity_poly.type
_entity_poly.pdbx_seq_one_letter_code
_entity_poly.pdbx_strand_id
1 'polypeptide(L)'
;MWRNSETGTLYTGDCRPGDRAATELELAAYNLARAKAAKGQAIAAAYMAAVLQGVPHQGTALQIRDEDRPNIVAVFARAMANLIEVEGVAWPEGGHPFRMLDNSTILFTQAEFIALAVKAADRFTALRMNAGALKDALAAANTLAAVQAIDHTSGWAE
;
A
#
# COMPACT_ATOMS: atom_id res chain seq x y z
N MET A 1 14.49 -32.33 5.28
CA MET A 1 14.68 -31.47 4.10
C MET A 1 16.01 -31.77 3.46
N TRP A 2 16.09 -31.84 2.15
CA TRP A 2 17.26 -32.20 1.36
C TRP A 2 17.77 -30.99 0.57
N ARG A 3 19.06 -30.94 0.30
CA ARG A 3 19.70 -29.97 -0.57
C ARG A 3 20.03 -30.64 -1.90
N ASN A 4 19.50 -30.08 -2.99
CA ASN A 4 19.85 -30.55 -4.31
C ASN A 4 21.29 -30.22 -4.65
N SER A 5 22.05 -31.22 -5.10
CA SER A 5 23.50 -31.10 -5.36
C SER A 5 23.83 -30.22 -6.57
N GLU A 6 22.93 -30.12 -7.55
CA GLU A 6 23.14 -29.36 -8.78
C GLU A 6 22.69 -27.92 -8.63
N THR A 7 21.49 -27.69 -8.06
CA THR A 7 20.87 -26.35 -7.99
C THR A 7 21.09 -25.67 -6.63
N GLY A 8 21.50 -26.41 -5.62
CA GLY A 8 21.61 -25.91 -4.26
C GLY A 8 20.28 -25.61 -3.54
N THR A 9 19.14 -25.84 -4.20
CA THR A 9 17.83 -25.58 -3.61
C THR A 9 17.45 -26.59 -2.54
N LEU A 10 16.68 -26.15 -1.54
CA LEU A 10 16.13 -27.05 -0.52
C LEU A 10 14.74 -27.55 -0.94
N TYR A 11 14.50 -28.83 -0.70
CA TYR A 11 13.22 -29.47 -1.01
C TYR A 11 12.81 -30.51 0.05
N THR A 12 11.55 -30.92 0.05
CA THR A 12 10.96 -31.96 0.90
C THR A 12 10.63 -33.18 0.06
N GLY A 13 10.47 -34.33 0.71
CA GLY A 13 10.18 -35.61 0.06
C GLY A 13 11.37 -36.57 0.13
N ASP A 14 11.44 -37.52 -0.79
CA ASP A 14 12.52 -38.51 -0.81
C ASP A 14 13.84 -37.93 -1.30
N CYS A 15 14.95 -38.35 -0.68
CA CYS A 15 16.26 -37.94 -1.09
C CYS A 15 16.59 -38.49 -2.49
N ARG A 16 16.99 -37.60 -3.41
CA ARG A 16 17.44 -38.00 -4.75
C ARG A 16 18.91 -38.45 -4.70
N PRO A 17 19.33 -39.36 -5.61
CA PRO A 17 20.73 -39.74 -5.70
C PRO A 17 21.68 -38.54 -5.85
N GLY A 18 22.71 -38.48 -5.03
CA GLY A 18 23.66 -37.38 -5.01
C GLY A 18 23.29 -36.19 -4.12
N ASP A 19 22.07 -36.11 -3.65
CA ASP A 19 21.67 -35.05 -2.73
C ASP A 19 22.01 -35.38 -1.29
N ARG A 20 22.06 -34.39 -0.42
CA ARG A 20 22.38 -34.54 1.00
C ARG A 20 21.33 -33.89 1.91
N ALA A 21 21.33 -34.30 3.16
CA ALA A 21 20.56 -33.59 4.18
C ALA A 21 20.99 -32.12 4.27
N ALA A 22 20.03 -31.23 4.38
CA ALA A 22 20.29 -29.81 4.62
C ALA A 22 20.92 -29.64 6.02
N THR A 23 21.91 -28.78 6.10
CA THR A 23 22.50 -28.40 7.40
C THR A 23 21.55 -27.49 8.19
N GLU A 24 21.78 -27.38 9.50
CA GLU A 24 21.02 -26.47 10.36
C GLU A 24 21.08 -25.00 9.85
N LEU A 25 22.27 -24.58 9.40
CA LEU A 25 22.46 -23.22 8.87
C LEU A 25 21.64 -22.99 7.59
N GLU A 26 21.58 -23.95 6.69
CA GLU A 26 20.81 -23.89 5.47
C GLU A 26 19.30 -23.86 5.78
N LEU A 27 18.87 -24.64 6.74
CA LEU A 27 17.48 -24.65 7.22
C LEU A 27 17.12 -23.31 7.87
N ALA A 28 18.01 -22.76 8.69
CA ALA A 28 17.77 -21.45 9.31
C ALA A 28 17.67 -20.34 8.26
N ALA A 29 18.57 -20.33 7.28
CA ALA A 29 18.53 -19.35 6.18
C ALA A 29 17.25 -19.48 5.33
N TYR A 30 16.86 -20.70 5.00
CA TYR A 30 15.63 -20.98 4.27
C TYR A 30 14.39 -20.51 5.04
N ASN A 31 14.30 -20.82 6.34
CA ASN A 31 13.19 -20.42 7.18
C ASN A 31 13.12 -18.90 7.34
N LEU A 32 14.25 -18.22 7.49
CA LEU A 32 14.33 -16.77 7.53
C LEU A 32 13.84 -16.15 6.23
N ALA A 33 14.32 -16.63 5.08
CA ALA A 33 13.89 -16.13 3.77
C ALA A 33 12.38 -16.31 3.56
N ARG A 34 11.86 -17.47 3.95
CA ARG A 34 10.43 -17.78 3.86
C ARG A 34 9.58 -16.89 4.76
N ALA A 35 10.04 -16.65 6.00
CA ALA A 35 9.36 -15.75 6.94
C ALA A 35 9.36 -14.30 6.42
N LYS A 36 10.48 -13.83 5.85
CA LYS A 36 10.56 -12.51 5.21
C LYS A 36 9.57 -12.38 4.03
N ALA A 37 9.51 -13.38 3.17
CA ALA A 37 8.57 -13.38 2.04
C ALA A 37 7.11 -13.29 2.52
N ALA A 38 6.72 -14.11 3.49
CA ALA A 38 5.38 -14.10 4.07
C ALA A 38 5.04 -12.76 4.74
N LYS A 39 5.97 -12.18 5.52
CA LYS A 39 5.78 -10.88 6.15
C LYS A 39 5.68 -9.77 5.11
N GLY A 40 6.46 -9.81 4.03
CA GLY A 40 6.39 -8.86 2.93
C GLY A 40 5.04 -8.88 2.23
N GLN A 41 4.46 -10.07 2.00
CA GLN A 41 3.11 -10.21 1.49
C GLN A 41 2.05 -9.65 2.44
N ALA A 42 2.19 -9.88 3.76
CA ALA A 42 1.29 -9.34 4.76
C ALA A 42 1.34 -7.79 4.81
N ILE A 43 2.52 -7.18 4.74
CA ILE A 43 2.68 -5.72 4.64
C ILE A 43 2.00 -5.18 3.38
N ALA A 44 2.20 -5.83 2.23
CA ALA A 44 1.58 -5.41 0.98
C ALA A 44 0.04 -5.51 1.03
N ALA A 45 -0.49 -6.59 1.61
CA ALA A 45 -1.93 -6.78 1.79
C ALA A 45 -2.52 -5.71 2.73
N ALA A 46 -1.86 -5.39 3.85
CA ALA A 46 -2.30 -4.37 4.78
C ALA A 46 -2.30 -2.97 4.12
N TYR A 47 -1.26 -2.62 3.35
CA TYR A 47 -1.21 -1.40 2.56
C TYR A 47 -2.38 -1.30 1.58
N MET A 48 -2.62 -2.35 0.79
CA MET A 48 -3.73 -2.36 -0.17
C MET A 48 -5.09 -2.26 0.50
N ALA A 49 -5.29 -2.95 1.63
CA ALA A 49 -6.51 -2.84 2.42
C ALA A 49 -6.76 -1.39 2.91
N ALA A 50 -5.71 -0.71 3.37
CA ALA A 50 -5.80 0.69 3.80
C ALA A 50 -6.09 1.65 2.63
N VAL A 51 -5.48 1.43 1.45
CA VAL A 51 -5.76 2.22 0.23
C VAL A 51 -7.22 2.04 -0.20
N LEU A 52 -7.76 0.83 -0.12
CA LEU A 52 -9.15 0.53 -0.48
C LEU A 52 -10.19 1.18 0.45
N GLN A 53 -9.82 1.52 1.68
CA GLN A 53 -10.69 2.27 2.59
C GLN A 53 -10.91 3.71 2.10
N GLY A 54 -9.98 4.26 1.33
CA GLY A 54 -10.05 5.63 0.85
C GLY A 54 -9.89 6.68 1.95
N VAL A 55 -10.41 7.86 1.71
CA VAL A 55 -10.44 8.99 2.66
C VAL A 55 -11.88 9.27 3.07
N PRO A 56 -12.24 9.12 4.35
CA PRO A 56 -13.60 9.33 4.82
C PRO A 56 -14.12 10.74 4.52
N HIS A 57 -15.35 10.83 4.03
CA HIS A 57 -16.05 12.09 3.76
C HIS A 57 -17.57 11.89 3.76
N GLN A 58 -18.30 12.62 4.61
CA GLN A 58 -19.77 12.67 4.66
C GLN A 58 -20.47 11.29 4.61
N GLY A 59 -19.99 10.31 5.40
CA GLY A 59 -20.59 8.97 5.48
C GLY A 59 -20.16 7.99 4.37
N THR A 60 -19.34 8.43 3.42
CA THR A 60 -18.70 7.62 2.38
C THR A 60 -17.19 7.86 2.38
N ALA A 61 -16.46 7.52 1.31
CA ALA A 61 -15.03 7.77 1.20
C ALA A 61 -14.64 8.16 -0.23
N LEU A 62 -13.65 9.03 -0.35
CA LEU A 62 -12.95 9.29 -1.60
C LEU A 62 -11.99 8.13 -1.90
N GLN A 63 -12.11 7.53 -3.07
CA GLN A 63 -11.17 6.48 -3.53
C GLN A 63 -9.80 7.09 -3.83
N ILE A 64 -8.73 6.41 -3.38
CA ILE A 64 -7.34 6.87 -3.57
C ILE A 64 -6.45 5.80 -4.22
N ARG A 65 -7.04 4.85 -4.93
CA ARG A 65 -6.31 3.83 -5.69
C ARG A 65 -5.51 4.49 -6.82
N ASP A 66 -4.57 3.75 -7.39
CA ASP A 66 -3.70 4.26 -8.46
C ASP A 66 -4.50 4.78 -9.66
N GLU A 67 -5.60 4.11 -10.02
CA GLU A 67 -6.51 4.51 -11.10
C GLU A 67 -7.36 5.74 -10.78
N ASP A 68 -7.62 6.05 -9.51
CA ASP A 68 -8.48 7.17 -9.10
C ASP A 68 -7.70 8.50 -9.00
N ARG A 69 -6.40 8.42 -8.69
CA ARG A 69 -5.56 9.60 -8.43
C ARG A 69 -5.46 10.58 -9.60
N PRO A 70 -5.32 10.16 -10.87
CA PRO A 70 -5.31 11.10 -11.98
C PRO A 70 -6.56 11.97 -12.06
N ASN A 71 -7.74 11.39 -11.75
CA ASN A 71 -8.98 12.14 -11.73
C ASN A 71 -9.04 13.15 -10.58
N ILE A 72 -8.59 12.76 -9.37
CA ILE A 72 -8.48 13.68 -8.23
C ILE A 72 -7.55 14.85 -8.57
N VAL A 73 -6.39 14.57 -9.15
CA VAL A 73 -5.41 15.58 -9.55
C VAL A 73 -5.98 16.52 -10.63
N ALA A 74 -6.69 16.00 -11.62
CA ALA A 74 -7.30 16.80 -12.68
C ALA A 74 -8.36 17.76 -12.13
N VAL A 75 -9.25 17.29 -11.26
CA VAL A 75 -10.27 18.12 -10.62
C VAL A 75 -9.64 19.12 -9.65
N PHE A 76 -8.63 18.72 -8.89
CA PHE A 76 -7.86 19.62 -8.02
C PHE A 76 -7.17 20.73 -8.83
N ALA A 77 -6.51 20.39 -9.94
CA ALA A 77 -5.88 21.36 -10.82
C ALA A 77 -6.90 22.38 -11.38
N ARG A 78 -8.11 21.90 -11.77
CA ARG A 78 -9.20 22.79 -12.19
C ARG A 78 -9.64 23.70 -11.04
N ALA A 79 -9.78 23.18 -9.83
CA ALA A 79 -10.13 23.97 -8.65
C ALA A 79 -9.10 25.07 -8.39
N MET A 80 -7.83 24.72 -8.47
CA MET A 80 -6.73 25.70 -8.28
C MET A 80 -6.70 26.74 -9.39
N ALA A 81 -6.89 26.32 -10.66
CA ALA A 81 -6.94 27.27 -11.79
C ALA A 81 -8.11 28.27 -11.66
N ASN A 82 -9.28 27.81 -11.20
CA ASN A 82 -10.39 28.70 -10.91
C ASN A 82 -10.08 29.64 -9.73
N LEU A 83 -9.37 29.16 -8.70
CA LEU A 83 -9.01 29.96 -7.52
C LEU A 83 -8.08 31.15 -7.88
N ILE A 84 -7.19 30.95 -8.86
CA ILE A 84 -6.28 31.99 -9.36
C ILE A 84 -6.83 32.69 -10.63
N GLU A 85 -8.12 32.54 -10.91
CA GLU A 85 -8.85 33.26 -11.96
C GLU A 85 -8.27 33.06 -13.37
N VAL A 86 -7.83 31.81 -13.70
CA VAL A 86 -7.39 31.49 -15.06
C VAL A 86 -8.55 31.65 -16.04
N GLU A 87 -8.32 32.44 -17.11
CA GLU A 87 -9.33 32.73 -18.12
C GLU A 87 -9.93 31.44 -18.73
N GLY A 88 -11.23 31.39 -18.83
CA GLY A 88 -11.96 30.24 -19.39
C GLY A 88 -12.10 29.05 -18.45
N VAL A 89 -11.58 29.12 -17.23
CA VAL A 89 -11.74 28.08 -16.20
C VAL A 89 -12.72 28.56 -15.14
N ALA A 90 -13.84 27.84 -15.01
CA ALA A 90 -14.83 28.09 -13.98
C ALA A 90 -15.14 26.82 -13.18
N TRP A 91 -15.38 27.00 -11.88
CA TRP A 91 -15.98 25.93 -11.08
C TRP A 91 -17.48 25.86 -11.41
N PRO A 92 -18.06 24.64 -11.56
CA PRO A 92 -19.48 24.52 -11.92
C PRO A 92 -20.39 25.19 -10.88
N GLU A 93 -21.39 25.93 -11.35
CA GLU A 93 -22.46 26.40 -10.49
C GLU A 93 -23.19 25.18 -9.88
N GLY A 94 -23.44 25.19 -8.58
CA GLY A 94 -24.00 24.04 -7.85
C GLY A 94 -23.01 22.97 -7.46
N GLY A 95 -21.72 23.08 -7.82
CA GLY A 95 -20.65 22.18 -7.42
C GLY A 95 -20.21 21.21 -8.52
N HIS A 96 -19.01 20.66 -8.33
CA HIS A 96 -18.44 19.65 -9.23
C HIS A 96 -18.87 18.25 -8.77
N PRO A 97 -19.51 17.44 -9.64
CA PRO A 97 -19.88 16.07 -9.28
C PRO A 97 -18.65 15.18 -9.19
N PHE A 98 -18.53 14.43 -8.10
CA PHE A 98 -17.46 13.43 -7.94
C PHE A 98 -18.04 12.13 -7.40
N ARG A 99 -17.59 10.99 -7.95
CA ARG A 99 -18.06 9.66 -7.56
C ARG A 99 -17.26 9.12 -6.38
N MET A 100 -17.96 8.66 -5.36
CA MET A 100 -17.41 8.17 -4.11
C MET A 100 -17.30 6.63 -4.11
N LEU A 101 -16.69 6.07 -3.05
CA LEU A 101 -16.43 4.64 -2.90
C LEU A 101 -17.70 3.78 -2.96
N ASP A 102 -18.80 4.24 -2.41
CA ASP A 102 -20.12 3.59 -2.40
C ASP A 102 -20.93 3.81 -3.70
N ASN A 103 -20.28 4.38 -4.72
CA ASN A 103 -20.90 4.78 -5.98
C ASN A 103 -21.91 5.96 -5.87
N SER A 104 -22.06 6.59 -4.72
CA SER A 104 -22.78 7.85 -4.64
C SER A 104 -22.04 8.97 -5.39
N THR A 105 -22.76 10.01 -5.77
CA THR A 105 -22.18 11.23 -6.36
C THR A 105 -22.40 12.38 -5.39
N ILE A 106 -21.32 13.04 -4.99
CA ILE A 106 -21.37 14.26 -4.17
C ILE A 106 -21.04 15.45 -5.04
N LEU A 107 -21.79 16.53 -4.88
CA LEU A 107 -21.49 17.83 -5.49
C LEU A 107 -20.59 18.61 -4.54
N PHE A 108 -19.36 18.85 -4.94
CA PHE A 108 -18.38 19.56 -4.13
C PHE A 108 -18.33 21.04 -4.50
N THR A 109 -18.36 21.91 -3.52
CA THR A 109 -17.83 23.25 -3.69
C THR A 109 -16.33 23.18 -3.96
N GLN A 110 -15.79 24.24 -4.56
CA GLN A 110 -14.33 24.32 -4.82
C GLN A 110 -13.49 24.12 -3.56
N ALA A 111 -13.86 24.81 -2.48
CA ALA A 111 -13.12 24.75 -1.22
C ALA A 111 -13.17 23.35 -0.58
N GLU A 112 -14.33 22.70 -0.59
CA GLU A 112 -14.49 21.33 -0.08
C GLU A 112 -13.65 20.34 -0.87
N PHE A 113 -13.63 20.43 -2.20
CA PHE A 113 -12.84 19.53 -3.03
C PHE A 113 -11.35 19.74 -2.80
N ILE A 114 -10.86 20.99 -2.73
CA ILE A 114 -9.46 21.28 -2.41
C ILE A 114 -9.08 20.66 -1.06
N ALA A 115 -9.87 20.88 -0.03
CA ALA A 115 -9.61 20.34 1.30
C ALA A 115 -9.58 18.79 1.30
N LEU A 116 -10.50 18.13 0.59
CA LEU A 116 -10.55 16.69 0.48
C LEU A 116 -9.36 16.13 -0.33
N ALA A 117 -8.97 16.78 -1.42
CA ALA A 117 -7.83 16.38 -2.24
C ALA A 117 -6.51 16.48 -1.46
N VAL A 118 -6.33 17.52 -0.62
CA VAL A 118 -5.18 17.66 0.27
C VAL A 118 -5.15 16.50 1.28
N LYS A 119 -6.28 16.22 1.96
CA LYS A 119 -6.37 15.06 2.86
C LYS A 119 -6.04 13.74 2.17
N ALA A 120 -6.49 13.58 0.91
CA ALA A 120 -6.18 12.39 0.12
C ALA A 120 -4.67 12.25 -0.17
N ALA A 121 -4.00 13.35 -0.49
CA ALA A 121 -2.55 13.38 -0.71
C ALA A 121 -1.79 13.05 0.58
N ASP A 122 -2.18 13.64 1.71
CA ASP A 122 -1.58 13.38 3.03
C ASP A 122 -1.77 11.93 3.43
N ARG A 123 -3.00 11.41 3.32
CA ARG A 123 -3.33 10.02 3.61
C ARG A 123 -2.49 9.05 2.78
N PHE A 124 -2.42 9.28 1.48
CA PHE A 124 -1.64 8.44 0.59
C PHE A 124 -0.14 8.47 0.94
N THR A 125 0.38 9.66 1.26
CA THR A 125 1.78 9.83 1.70
C THR A 125 2.04 9.06 2.99
N ALA A 126 1.18 9.17 3.99
CA ALA A 126 1.29 8.46 5.26
C ALA A 126 1.31 6.93 5.06
N LEU A 127 0.38 6.40 4.24
CA LEU A 127 0.33 4.97 3.92
C LEU A 127 1.61 4.48 3.25
N ARG A 128 2.15 5.23 2.30
CA ARG A 128 3.42 4.89 1.63
C ARG A 128 4.61 4.94 2.57
N MET A 129 4.68 5.93 3.45
CA MET A 129 5.76 6.05 4.43
C MET A 129 5.73 4.89 5.42
N ASN A 130 4.55 4.53 5.93
CA ASN A 130 4.41 3.36 6.82
C ASN A 130 4.82 2.06 6.11
N ALA A 131 4.34 1.83 4.89
CA ALA A 131 4.72 0.65 4.11
C ALA A 131 6.24 0.62 3.83
N GLY A 132 6.86 1.75 3.56
CA GLY A 132 8.30 1.91 3.37
C GLY A 132 9.05 1.52 4.63
N ALA A 133 8.72 2.12 5.77
CA ALA A 133 9.35 1.84 7.06
C ALA A 133 9.27 0.36 7.46
N LEU A 134 8.12 -0.29 7.23
CA LEU A 134 7.93 -1.72 7.49
C LEU A 134 8.80 -2.60 6.57
N LYS A 135 8.93 -2.23 5.29
CA LYS A 135 9.80 -2.94 4.33
C LYS A 135 11.27 -2.77 4.68
N ASP A 136 11.69 -1.60 5.11
CA ASP A 136 13.07 -1.32 5.55
C ASP A 136 13.40 -2.12 6.80
N ALA A 137 12.49 -2.15 7.79
CA ALA A 137 12.64 -2.98 8.98
C ALA A 137 12.74 -4.48 8.62
N LEU A 138 11.94 -4.94 7.65
CA LEU A 138 11.96 -6.31 7.16
C LEU A 138 13.29 -6.64 6.44
N ALA A 139 13.82 -5.72 5.66
CA ALA A 139 15.09 -5.87 4.99
C ALA A 139 16.24 -6.01 6.01
N ALA A 140 16.24 -5.17 7.05
CA ALA A 140 17.24 -5.16 8.12
C ALA A 140 17.15 -6.38 9.06
N ALA A 141 15.99 -7.04 9.18
CA ALA A 141 15.81 -8.19 10.06
C ALA A 141 16.70 -9.35 9.63
N ASN A 142 17.56 -9.85 10.52
CA ASN A 142 18.50 -10.94 10.26
C ASN A 142 18.20 -12.22 11.07
N THR A 143 17.11 -12.22 11.84
CA THR A 143 16.65 -13.38 12.62
C THR A 143 15.15 -13.57 12.45
N LEU A 144 14.67 -14.80 12.67
CA LEU A 144 13.24 -15.12 12.68
C LEU A 144 12.46 -14.29 13.70
N ALA A 145 13.02 -14.13 14.90
CA ALA A 145 12.42 -13.33 15.97
C ALA A 145 12.26 -11.87 15.55
N ALA A 146 13.27 -11.28 14.90
CA ALA A 146 13.19 -9.91 14.38
C ALA A 146 12.10 -9.76 13.31
N VAL A 147 11.97 -10.73 12.39
CA VAL A 147 10.89 -10.72 11.38
C VAL A 147 9.51 -10.83 12.03
N GLN A 148 9.36 -11.68 13.04
CA GLN A 148 8.10 -11.86 13.77
C GLN A 148 7.69 -10.61 14.56
N ALA A 149 8.67 -9.90 15.13
CA ALA A 149 8.44 -8.67 15.90
C ALA A 149 7.92 -7.48 15.07
N ILE A 150 8.03 -7.53 13.73
CA ILE A 150 7.51 -6.46 12.87
C ILE A 150 5.98 -6.48 12.91
N ASP A 151 5.38 -5.45 13.52
CA ASP A 151 3.94 -5.26 13.52
C ASP A 151 3.49 -4.61 12.21
N HIS A 152 2.89 -5.43 11.35
CA HIS A 152 2.35 -4.99 10.06
C HIS A 152 0.87 -4.62 10.12
N THR A 153 0.26 -4.61 11.29
CA THR A 153 -1.17 -4.33 11.47
C THR A 153 -1.44 -2.89 11.92
N SER A 154 -0.44 -2.20 12.44
CA SER A 154 -0.54 -0.83 12.92
C SER A 154 -0.04 0.21 11.90
N GLY A 155 -0.34 1.49 12.17
CA GLY A 155 0.10 2.62 11.34
C GLY A 155 -0.69 2.82 10.04
N TRP A 156 -1.82 2.14 9.87
CA TRP A 156 -2.71 2.27 8.71
C TRP A 156 -3.93 3.15 8.97
N ALA A 157 -4.24 3.45 10.21
CA ALA A 157 -5.31 4.38 10.60
C ALA A 157 -4.89 5.84 10.36
N GLU A 158 -5.89 6.73 10.30
CA GLU A 158 -5.69 8.19 10.27
C GLU A 158 -5.12 8.71 11.58
#